data_d1ca3d4a8b7edb6be63c7fda8945d732
#
_entry.id   d1ca3d4a8b7edb6be63c7fda8945d732
#
_cell.length_a   1.000
_cell.length_b   1.000
_cell.length_c   1.000
_cell.angle_alpha   90.00
_cell.angle_beta   90.00
_cell.angle_gamma   90.00
#
_symmetry.space_group_name_H-M   'P 1'
#
loop_
_entity.id
_entity.type
_entity.pdbx_description
1 polymer ?
#
loop_
_entity_poly.entity_id
_entity_poly.type
_entity_poly.pdbx_seq_one_letter_code
_entity_poly.pdbx_strand_id
1 'polypeptide(L)'
;MSVQPEVTQIGEKLRLLQVRTENTKTTCISVLLLMPLLENTAENAVLASFLTHASAKYPTLSKLNERLEELYGAILSADVSKLGEGYRLRFSITCIRDDLALSGEQLSVEALRLLLELLFSPHAENGLFDRAQLETEVRLCAEDLESELNDKRAYALSRCLEIMCADEPFGISKAELLEAVRAVTPESMFKAWKQLLREATVSVQVIGNVDFAPLENMLHKALEMQNGDRAPAEIHTVFVEAAEDVTEVTEEMDVNQSKLVLGFRTGMRDRDDGYFAMRLMTDLFGGGPYSRLFMHVREKLSLCYYCSARLDRNKGIVMVQSGIERKNKDAALSEIKKQLKVMQNGEFTDEEFAASKAALCDAFRGLGDTPEGLDVYFAQSLDGAVCTPEDMVAGLTAVTREDVVRAAKSLTLDTVYLLAGKEEAENA
;
A
#
# COMPACT_ATOMS: atom_id res chain seq x y z
N MET A 1 -7.76 -21.24 12.13
CA MET A 1 -9.05 -20.71 12.65
C MET A 1 -9.55 -19.70 11.63
N SER A 2 -10.83 -19.69 11.31
CA SER A 2 -11.37 -18.73 10.35
C SER A 2 -11.39 -17.33 10.97
N VAL A 3 -10.85 -16.37 10.24
CA VAL A 3 -10.93 -14.95 10.59
C VAL A 3 -12.37 -14.49 10.31
N GLN A 4 -13.08 -14.03 11.34
CA GLN A 4 -14.45 -13.53 11.21
C GLN A 4 -14.46 -12.03 11.50
N PRO A 5 -14.39 -11.18 10.47
CA PRO A 5 -14.49 -9.74 10.62
C PRO A 5 -15.94 -9.33 10.81
N GLU A 6 -16.16 -8.44 11.76
CA GLU A 6 -17.41 -7.70 11.96
C GLU A 6 -17.22 -6.26 11.49
N VAL A 7 -18.14 -5.74 10.67
CA VAL A 7 -18.09 -4.36 10.18
C VAL A 7 -19.31 -3.61 10.69
N THR A 8 -19.08 -2.57 11.47
CA THR A 8 -20.10 -1.66 11.96
C THR A 8 -19.96 -0.30 11.29
N GLN A 9 -21.02 0.20 10.65
CA GLN A 9 -21.05 1.55 10.13
C GLN A 9 -21.40 2.51 11.27
N ILE A 10 -20.45 3.39 11.63
CA ILE A 10 -20.60 4.32 12.76
C ILE A 10 -21.14 5.67 12.28
N GLY A 11 -20.86 6.07 11.06
CA GLY A 11 -21.28 7.33 10.47
C GLY A 11 -21.10 7.33 8.96
N GLU A 12 -21.36 8.47 8.31
CA GLU A 12 -21.14 8.59 6.87
C GLU A 12 -19.67 8.39 6.52
N LYS A 13 -19.39 7.40 5.64
CA LYS A 13 -18.03 6.98 5.27
C LYS A 13 -17.09 6.81 6.47
N LEU A 14 -17.64 6.26 7.54
CA LEU A 14 -16.92 5.94 8.76
C LEU A 14 -17.36 4.58 9.27
N ARG A 15 -16.42 3.64 9.33
CA ARG A 15 -16.64 2.26 9.73
C ARG A 15 -15.67 1.80 10.80
N LEU A 16 -16.12 0.83 11.57
CA LEU A 16 -15.31 0.03 12.47
C LEU A 16 -15.24 -1.41 11.95
N LEU A 17 -14.03 -1.90 11.75
CA LEU A 17 -13.75 -3.32 11.47
C LEU A 17 -13.19 -3.96 12.74
N GLN A 18 -13.87 -4.98 13.23
CA GLN A 18 -13.49 -5.76 14.40
C GLN A 18 -13.11 -7.17 13.95
N VAL A 19 -11.93 -7.62 14.35
CA VAL A 19 -11.43 -8.97 14.04
C VAL A 19 -10.95 -9.63 15.31
N ARG A 20 -11.70 -10.62 15.79
CA ARG A 20 -11.30 -11.41 16.97
C ARG A 20 -10.28 -12.46 16.56
N THR A 21 -9.13 -12.44 17.25
CA THR A 21 -8.10 -13.48 17.12
C THR A 21 -7.52 -13.81 18.50
N GLU A 22 -7.44 -15.10 18.83
CA GLU A 22 -6.91 -15.60 20.10
C GLU A 22 -5.45 -16.06 19.98
N ASN A 23 -4.94 -16.19 18.75
CA ASN A 23 -3.63 -16.77 18.46
C ASN A 23 -2.45 -15.86 18.79
N THR A 24 -2.70 -14.57 19.03
CA THR A 24 -1.67 -13.55 19.21
C THR A 24 -1.65 -13.05 20.65
N LYS A 25 -0.48 -12.57 21.11
CA LYS A 25 -0.31 -11.93 22.41
C LYS A 25 -0.49 -10.41 22.36
N THR A 26 -0.70 -9.89 21.18
CA THR A 26 -0.83 -8.45 20.91
C THR A 26 -2.19 -8.14 20.31
N THR A 27 -2.58 -6.89 20.43
CA THR A 27 -3.74 -6.26 19.78
C THR A 27 -3.23 -5.12 18.91
N CYS A 28 -3.65 -5.07 17.66
CA CYS A 28 -3.38 -3.98 16.74
C CYS A 28 -4.64 -3.14 16.56
N ILE A 29 -4.52 -1.83 16.74
CA ILE A 29 -5.58 -0.87 16.50
C ILE A 29 -5.06 0.13 15.48
N SER A 30 -5.82 0.38 14.41
CA SER A 30 -5.44 1.37 13.40
C SER A 30 -6.58 2.30 13.03
N VAL A 31 -6.24 3.52 12.67
CA VAL A 31 -7.12 4.52 12.07
C VAL A 31 -6.60 4.83 10.68
N LEU A 32 -7.43 4.60 9.70
CA LEU A 32 -7.16 4.80 8.28
C LEU A 32 -7.95 6.01 7.79
N LEU A 33 -7.26 6.98 7.23
CA LEU A 33 -7.82 8.20 6.67
C LEU A 33 -7.52 8.21 5.17
N LEU A 34 -8.56 8.12 4.33
CA LEU A 34 -8.41 8.05 2.88
C LEU A 34 -8.94 9.34 2.25
N MET A 35 -8.10 10.02 1.50
CA MET A 35 -8.37 11.25 0.75
C MET A 35 -8.19 11.03 -0.76
N PRO A 36 -8.80 11.84 -1.62
CA PRO A 36 -8.43 11.88 -3.02
C PRO A 36 -6.95 12.20 -3.21
N LEU A 37 -6.30 11.52 -4.16
CA LEU A 37 -4.95 11.84 -4.57
C LEU A 37 -4.94 13.23 -5.22
N LEU A 38 -3.86 13.98 -5.11
CA LEU A 38 -3.61 15.35 -5.56
C LEU A 38 -4.05 16.45 -4.60
N GLU A 39 -5.06 16.24 -3.75
CA GLU A 39 -5.42 17.25 -2.76
C GLU A 39 -4.58 17.13 -1.49
N ASN A 40 -3.75 18.15 -1.20
CA ASN A 40 -2.89 18.20 -0.01
C ASN A 40 -2.00 16.95 0.17
N THR A 41 -1.59 16.30 -0.92
CA THR A 41 -0.79 15.06 -0.85
C THR A 41 0.53 15.30 -0.13
N ALA A 42 1.16 16.45 -0.34
CA ALA A 42 2.40 16.82 0.31
C ALA A 42 2.22 17.06 1.82
N GLU A 43 1.22 17.84 2.20
CA GLU A 43 0.87 18.07 3.61
C GLU A 43 0.49 16.77 4.31
N ASN A 44 -0.30 15.94 3.66
CA ASN A 44 -0.74 14.65 4.20
C ASN A 44 0.44 13.68 4.38
N ALA A 45 1.44 13.71 3.50
CA ALA A 45 2.66 12.93 3.66
C ALA A 45 3.43 13.33 4.93
N VAL A 46 3.57 14.63 5.18
CA VAL A 46 4.24 15.16 6.38
C VAL A 46 3.38 14.93 7.63
N LEU A 47 2.04 15.08 7.54
CA LEU A 47 1.11 14.88 8.66
C LEU A 47 1.22 13.48 9.28
N ALA A 48 1.47 12.47 8.48
CA ALA A 48 1.54 11.09 8.97
C ALA A 48 2.62 10.92 10.05
N SER A 49 3.83 11.41 9.83
CA SER A 49 4.88 11.38 10.85
C SER A 49 4.67 12.45 11.92
N PHE A 50 4.29 13.68 11.55
CA PHE A 50 4.11 14.78 12.47
C PHE A 50 3.14 14.44 13.62
N LEU A 51 1.97 13.85 13.32
CA LEU A 51 0.95 13.53 14.31
C LEU A 51 1.37 12.40 15.27
N THR A 52 2.42 11.64 14.95
CA THR A 52 2.95 10.59 15.83
C THR A 52 4.06 11.06 16.78
N HIS A 53 4.39 12.35 16.79
CA HIS A 53 5.48 12.89 17.63
C HIS A 53 5.00 13.71 18.83
N ALA A 54 3.81 14.32 18.75
CA ALA A 54 3.29 15.15 19.84
C ALA A 54 1.76 15.30 19.77
N SER A 55 1.14 15.51 20.94
CA SER A 55 -0.24 15.96 21.07
C SER A 55 -0.35 17.07 22.11
N ALA A 56 -1.53 17.64 22.25
CA ALA A 56 -1.78 18.65 23.31
C ALA A 56 -1.47 18.09 24.70
N LYS A 57 -1.73 16.81 24.95
CA LYS A 57 -1.46 16.14 26.22
C LYS A 57 -0.02 15.68 26.37
N TYR A 58 0.62 15.29 25.27
CA TYR A 58 2.01 14.81 25.21
C TYR A 58 2.82 15.71 24.27
N PRO A 59 3.21 16.92 24.71
CA PRO A 59 3.71 17.97 23.82
C PRO A 59 5.14 17.75 23.31
N THR A 60 5.79 16.67 23.73
CA THR A 60 7.12 16.28 23.24
C THR A 60 7.20 14.78 22.99
N LEU A 61 8.08 14.38 22.06
CA LEU A 61 8.34 12.97 21.75
C LEU A 61 8.75 12.18 23.02
N SER A 62 9.51 12.80 23.94
CA SER A 62 9.88 12.16 25.22
C SER A 62 8.65 11.82 26.05
N LYS A 63 7.69 12.77 26.17
CA LYS A 63 6.45 12.54 26.93
C LYS A 63 5.55 11.49 26.26
N LEU A 64 5.53 11.47 24.95
CA LEU A 64 4.82 10.44 24.20
C LEU A 64 5.47 9.07 24.41
N ASN A 65 6.81 8.98 24.35
CA ASN A 65 7.53 7.73 24.58
C ASN A 65 7.34 7.24 26.03
N GLU A 66 7.38 8.12 27.04
CA GLU A 66 7.02 7.76 28.41
C GLU A 66 5.63 7.10 28.47
N ARG A 67 4.65 7.66 27.72
CA ARG A 67 3.30 7.09 27.66
C ARG A 67 3.28 5.72 26.98
N LEU A 68 4.02 5.53 25.90
CA LEU A 68 4.13 4.23 25.21
C LEU A 68 4.76 3.16 26.10
N GLU A 69 5.77 3.53 26.89
CA GLU A 69 6.39 2.64 27.90
C GLU A 69 5.38 2.26 29.01
N GLU A 70 4.56 3.20 29.47
CA GLU A 70 3.46 2.92 30.41
C GLU A 70 2.43 1.95 29.84
N LEU A 71 2.28 1.91 28.53
CA LEU A 71 1.46 0.94 27.78
C LEU A 71 2.24 -0.35 27.46
N TYR A 72 3.18 -0.72 28.31
CA TYR A 72 4.00 -1.93 28.19
C TYR A 72 4.86 -1.96 26.91
N GLY A 73 5.37 -0.81 26.49
CA GLY A 73 6.17 -0.69 25.27
C GLY A 73 5.33 -0.80 24.01
N ALA A 74 4.13 -0.20 24.03
CA ALA A 74 3.29 -0.17 22.85
C ALA A 74 4.00 0.48 21.66
N ILE A 75 3.80 -0.07 20.47
CA ILE A 75 4.44 0.40 19.23
C ILE A 75 3.46 1.27 18.46
N LEU A 76 3.79 2.54 18.33
CA LEU A 76 3.06 3.51 17.50
C LEU A 76 3.73 3.62 16.14
N SER A 77 2.97 3.60 15.06
CA SER A 77 3.46 3.80 13.70
C SER A 77 2.47 4.56 12.83
N ALA A 78 2.99 5.26 11.83
CA ALA A 78 2.20 5.83 10.77
C ALA A 78 2.85 5.53 9.42
N ASP A 79 2.03 5.33 8.42
CA ASP A 79 2.45 5.14 7.04
C ASP A 79 1.47 5.82 6.07
N VAL A 80 1.98 6.11 4.88
CA VAL A 80 1.19 6.65 3.78
C VAL A 80 1.32 5.76 2.56
N SER A 81 0.25 5.65 1.78
CA SER A 81 0.28 4.86 0.55
C SER A 81 -0.79 5.31 -0.44
N LYS A 82 -0.49 5.12 -1.73
CA LYS A 82 -1.50 5.21 -2.78
C LYS A 82 -2.41 3.97 -2.74
N LEU A 83 -3.69 4.18 -2.94
CA LEU A 83 -4.69 3.13 -3.03
C LEU A 83 -5.65 3.48 -4.19
N GLY A 84 -5.28 3.10 -5.42
CA GLY A 84 -5.86 3.67 -6.63
C GLY A 84 -5.68 5.19 -6.64
N GLU A 85 -6.72 5.96 -6.93
CA GLU A 85 -6.74 7.42 -6.86
C GLU A 85 -6.94 7.98 -5.45
N GLY A 86 -6.85 7.12 -4.42
CA GLY A 86 -6.84 7.53 -3.03
C GLY A 86 -5.43 7.65 -2.46
N TYR A 87 -5.26 8.57 -1.51
CA TYR A 87 -4.08 8.70 -0.68
C TYR A 87 -4.46 8.35 0.76
N ARG A 88 -3.91 7.25 1.27
CA ARG A 88 -4.24 6.71 2.58
C ARG A 88 -3.17 7.07 3.58
N LEU A 89 -3.58 7.69 4.69
CA LEU A 89 -2.81 7.79 5.92
C LEU A 89 -3.29 6.69 6.87
N ARG A 90 -2.38 5.90 7.39
CA ARG A 90 -2.66 4.87 8.39
C ARG A 90 -1.86 5.17 9.65
N PHE A 91 -2.56 5.24 10.77
CA PHE A 91 -1.99 5.37 12.12
C PHE A 91 -2.32 4.10 12.88
N SER A 92 -1.34 3.43 13.41
CA SER A 92 -1.56 2.18 14.15
C SER A 92 -0.80 2.14 15.47
N ILE A 93 -1.39 1.48 16.44
CA ILE A 93 -0.77 1.17 17.71
C ILE A 93 -0.93 -0.32 18.01
N THR A 94 0.18 -0.98 18.33
CA THR A 94 0.18 -2.35 18.79
C THR A 94 0.55 -2.39 20.26
N CYS A 95 -0.30 -3.00 21.08
CA CYS A 95 -0.07 -3.22 22.51
C CYS A 95 -0.23 -4.70 22.86
N ILE A 96 0.23 -5.11 24.02
CA ILE A 96 -0.08 -6.46 24.54
C ILE A 96 -1.57 -6.56 24.87
N ARG A 97 -2.09 -7.79 24.88
CA ARG A 97 -3.51 -8.06 25.21
C ARG A 97 -3.83 -7.63 26.65
N ASP A 98 -5.06 -7.18 26.86
CA ASP A 98 -5.55 -6.67 28.15
C ASP A 98 -5.43 -7.74 29.26
N ASP A 99 -5.66 -9.03 28.94
CA ASP A 99 -5.55 -10.13 29.91
C ASP A 99 -4.10 -10.49 30.30
N LEU A 100 -3.10 -9.91 29.64
CA LEU A 100 -1.68 -10.03 29.97
C LEU A 100 -1.15 -8.83 30.76
N ALA A 101 -1.97 -7.80 30.98
CA ALA A 101 -1.61 -6.65 31.82
C ALA A 101 -1.47 -7.07 33.29
N LEU A 102 -0.42 -6.59 33.97
CA LEU A 102 -0.06 -7.03 35.33
C LEU A 102 -1.05 -6.57 36.39
N SER A 103 -1.70 -5.43 36.20
CA SER A 103 -2.62 -4.82 37.16
C SER A 103 -4.07 -4.76 36.64
N GLY A 104 -4.37 -5.44 35.54
CA GLY A 104 -5.72 -5.49 34.96
C GLY A 104 -6.11 -4.24 34.18
N GLU A 105 -5.12 -3.52 33.64
CA GLU A 105 -5.34 -2.36 32.78
C GLU A 105 -6.02 -2.77 31.45
N GLN A 106 -6.91 -1.91 30.95
CA GLN A 106 -7.49 -2.05 29.62
C GLN A 106 -6.59 -1.37 28.59
N LEU A 107 -5.49 -2.02 28.23
CA LEU A 107 -4.47 -1.46 27.35
C LEU A 107 -5.01 -1.13 25.96
N SER A 108 -5.93 -1.93 25.42
CA SER A 108 -6.59 -1.67 24.15
C SER A 108 -7.38 -0.34 24.16
N VAL A 109 -8.08 -0.06 25.28
CA VAL A 109 -8.83 1.20 25.47
C VAL A 109 -7.87 2.39 25.56
N GLU A 110 -6.77 2.25 26.30
CA GLU A 110 -5.77 3.32 26.45
C GLU A 110 -5.00 3.55 25.13
N ALA A 111 -4.72 2.50 24.37
CA ALA A 111 -4.09 2.58 23.05
C ALA A 111 -4.99 3.33 22.04
N LEU A 112 -6.28 2.97 21.96
CA LEU A 112 -7.21 3.71 21.13
C LEU A 112 -7.34 5.18 21.57
N ARG A 113 -7.41 5.42 22.88
CA ARG A 113 -7.47 6.80 23.41
C ARG A 113 -6.25 7.61 22.99
N LEU A 114 -5.06 7.02 23.02
CA LEU A 114 -3.84 7.67 22.57
C LEU A 114 -3.87 7.98 21.07
N LEU A 115 -4.31 7.05 20.22
CA LEU A 115 -4.47 7.32 18.78
C LEU A 115 -5.44 8.46 18.51
N LEU A 116 -6.59 8.46 19.17
CA LEU A 116 -7.59 9.53 19.01
C LEU A 116 -7.05 10.88 19.52
N GLU A 117 -6.30 10.90 20.61
CA GLU A 117 -5.64 12.10 21.13
C GLU A 117 -4.65 12.66 20.10
N LEU A 118 -3.79 11.83 19.52
CA LEU A 118 -2.82 12.25 18.50
C LEU A 118 -3.50 12.81 17.25
N LEU A 119 -4.58 12.19 16.78
CA LEU A 119 -5.29 12.60 15.58
C LEU A 119 -6.15 13.85 15.76
N PHE A 120 -6.87 13.97 16.89
CA PHE A 120 -7.88 15.01 17.08
C PHE A 120 -7.40 16.18 17.96
N SER A 121 -6.32 15.99 18.72
CA SER A 121 -5.76 16.99 19.62
C SER A 121 -4.24 17.13 19.45
N PRO A 122 -3.75 17.38 18.21
CA PRO A 122 -2.33 17.56 17.97
C PRO A 122 -1.80 18.78 18.74
N HIS A 123 -0.50 18.80 19.01
CA HIS A 123 0.12 19.95 19.65
C HIS A 123 0.14 21.14 18.69
N ALA A 124 -0.70 22.16 18.98
CA ALA A 124 -0.81 23.38 18.19
C ALA A 124 -1.02 24.58 19.09
N GLU A 125 -0.38 25.69 18.80
CA GLU A 125 -0.52 26.95 19.49
C GLU A 125 -1.09 28.03 18.57
N ASN A 126 -2.10 28.77 19.05
CA ASN A 126 -2.76 29.82 18.27
C ASN A 126 -3.29 29.37 16.88
N GLY A 127 -3.65 28.08 16.75
CA GLY A 127 -4.15 27.52 15.50
C GLY A 127 -3.07 27.23 14.47
N LEU A 128 -1.81 27.09 14.87
CA LEU A 128 -0.68 26.72 14.04
C LEU A 128 0.12 25.60 14.70
N PHE A 129 0.69 24.73 13.89
CA PHE A 129 1.66 23.73 14.33
C PHE A 129 3.02 24.36 14.65
N ASP A 130 3.76 23.72 15.57
CA ASP A 130 5.11 24.16 15.90
C ASP A 130 6.02 24.17 14.68
N ARG A 131 6.63 25.31 14.41
CA ARG A 131 7.46 25.50 13.22
C ARG A 131 8.71 24.63 13.23
N ALA A 132 9.39 24.52 14.38
CA ALA A 132 10.65 23.78 14.45
C ALA A 132 10.43 22.27 14.30
N GLN A 133 9.33 21.75 14.87
CA GLN A 133 8.91 20.38 14.66
C GLN A 133 8.56 20.15 13.19
N LEU A 134 7.75 21.04 12.58
CA LEU A 134 7.37 20.93 11.17
C LEU A 134 8.59 20.93 10.23
N GLU A 135 9.54 21.85 10.42
CA GLU A 135 10.77 21.90 9.61
C GLU A 135 11.57 20.59 9.72
N THR A 136 11.56 19.96 10.88
CA THR A 136 12.18 18.64 11.08
C THR A 136 11.45 17.56 10.28
N GLU A 137 10.11 17.48 10.36
CA GLU A 137 9.32 16.47 9.67
C GLU A 137 9.34 16.67 8.14
N VAL A 138 9.28 17.90 7.67
CA VAL A 138 9.44 18.22 6.23
C VAL A 138 10.79 17.74 5.73
N ARG A 139 11.87 17.99 6.47
CA ARG A 139 13.21 17.53 6.10
C ARG A 139 13.29 15.99 6.06
N LEU A 140 12.77 15.31 7.07
CA LEU A 140 12.77 13.84 7.13
C LEU A 140 11.93 13.23 5.98
N CYS A 141 10.74 13.75 5.73
CA CYS A 141 9.89 13.31 4.63
C CYS A 141 10.55 13.56 3.26
N ALA A 142 11.24 14.69 3.10
CA ALA A 142 12.00 14.99 1.88
C ALA A 142 13.19 14.03 1.70
N GLU A 143 13.94 13.73 2.78
CA GLU A 143 15.05 12.77 2.76
C GLU A 143 14.57 11.35 2.39
N ASP A 144 13.40 10.92 2.88
CA ASP A 144 12.81 9.63 2.54
C ASP A 144 12.42 9.57 1.05
N LEU A 145 11.78 10.61 0.52
CA LEU A 145 11.46 10.72 -0.90
C LEU A 145 12.72 10.73 -1.79
N GLU A 146 13.76 11.46 -1.38
CA GLU A 146 15.05 11.45 -2.06
C GLU A 146 15.71 10.07 -2.03
N SER A 147 15.63 9.36 -0.91
CA SER A 147 16.15 8.00 -0.79
C SER A 147 15.44 7.04 -1.75
N GLU A 148 14.11 7.16 -1.89
CA GLU A 148 13.36 6.38 -2.88
C GLU A 148 13.75 6.73 -4.33
N LEU A 149 13.98 8.01 -4.65
CA LEU A 149 14.48 8.44 -5.97
C LEU A 149 15.91 7.94 -6.24
N ASN A 150 16.70 7.75 -5.18
CA ASN A 150 18.06 7.20 -5.29
C ASN A 150 18.08 5.67 -5.43
N ASP A 151 17.05 4.94 -4.94
CA ASP A 151 16.86 3.54 -5.30
C ASP A 151 16.44 3.42 -6.76
N LYS A 152 17.37 3.05 -7.62
CA LYS A 152 17.14 3.00 -9.08
C LYS A 152 16.09 1.96 -9.51
N ARG A 153 15.80 0.98 -8.67
CA ARG A 153 14.71 0.04 -8.91
C ARG A 153 13.35 0.69 -8.60
N ALA A 154 13.23 1.35 -7.47
CA ALA A 154 12.03 2.11 -7.08
C ALA A 154 11.80 3.27 -8.05
N TYR A 155 12.86 4.02 -8.39
CA TYR A 155 12.81 5.10 -9.37
C TYR A 155 12.26 4.64 -10.72
N ALA A 156 12.82 3.57 -11.30
CA ALA A 156 12.39 3.07 -12.60
C ALA A 156 10.91 2.63 -12.61
N LEU A 157 10.44 2.01 -11.50
CA LEU A 157 9.03 1.66 -11.34
C LEU A 157 8.16 2.91 -11.29
N SER A 158 8.52 3.90 -10.47
CA SER A 158 7.79 5.15 -10.33
C SER A 158 7.69 5.89 -11.66
N ARG A 159 8.82 6.03 -12.38
CA ARG A 159 8.84 6.69 -13.70
C ARG A 159 7.97 5.98 -14.73
N CYS A 160 8.01 4.65 -14.76
CA CYS A 160 7.12 3.89 -15.65
C CYS A 160 5.64 4.15 -15.31
N LEU A 161 5.28 4.20 -14.02
CA LEU A 161 3.92 4.51 -13.57
C LEU A 161 3.51 5.95 -13.90
N GLU A 162 4.40 6.93 -13.72
CA GLU A 162 4.17 8.32 -14.08
C GLU A 162 3.87 8.47 -15.57
N ILE A 163 4.63 7.78 -16.43
CA ILE A 163 4.44 7.80 -17.89
C ILE A 163 3.14 7.07 -18.27
N MET A 164 2.93 5.87 -17.73
CA MET A 164 1.76 5.04 -18.01
C MET A 164 0.44 5.71 -17.60
N CYS A 165 0.46 6.46 -16.51
CA CYS A 165 -0.69 7.09 -15.90
C CYS A 165 -0.63 8.63 -15.96
N ALA A 166 0.02 9.20 -17.01
CA ALA A 166 0.26 10.64 -17.11
C ALA A 166 -1.03 11.49 -17.07
N ASP A 167 -2.14 10.96 -17.59
CA ASP A 167 -3.45 11.61 -17.60
C ASP A 167 -4.35 11.19 -16.42
N GLU A 168 -3.78 10.51 -15.43
CA GLU A 168 -4.50 9.96 -14.28
C GLU A 168 -3.90 10.51 -12.97
N PRO A 169 -4.70 10.81 -11.94
CA PRO A 169 -4.16 11.24 -10.64
C PRO A 169 -3.13 10.26 -10.05
N PHE A 170 -3.26 8.96 -10.36
CA PHE A 170 -2.33 7.92 -9.94
C PHE A 170 -0.89 8.16 -10.43
N GLY A 171 -0.72 8.86 -11.55
CA GLY A 171 0.58 9.17 -12.16
C GLY A 171 1.33 10.34 -11.53
N ILE A 172 0.94 10.82 -10.33
CA ILE A 172 1.65 11.93 -9.67
C ILE A 172 3.16 11.67 -9.58
N SER A 173 3.93 12.67 -10.01
CA SER A 173 5.39 12.60 -10.01
C SER A 173 5.95 12.66 -8.59
N LYS A 174 6.85 11.75 -8.26
CA LYS A 174 7.58 11.80 -6.97
C LYS A 174 8.50 13.01 -6.86
N ALA A 175 9.05 13.48 -7.98
CA ALA A 175 9.88 14.68 -7.99
C ALA A 175 9.04 15.93 -7.68
N GLU A 176 7.85 16.04 -8.27
CA GLU A 176 6.91 17.13 -7.94
C GLU A 176 6.41 17.04 -6.49
N LEU A 177 6.12 15.84 -6.01
CA LEU A 177 5.75 15.63 -4.61
C LEU A 177 6.87 16.07 -3.65
N LEU A 178 8.13 15.77 -3.96
CA LEU A 178 9.29 16.19 -3.17
C LEU A 178 9.38 17.72 -3.08
N GLU A 179 9.23 18.43 -4.20
CA GLU A 179 9.24 19.90 -4.21
C GLU A 179 8.03 20.48 -3.43
N ALA A 180 6.86 19.85 -3.56
CA ALA A 180 5.68 20.25 -2.81
C ALA A 180 5.85 20.03 -1.30
N VAL A 181 6.47 18.92 -0.88
CA VAL A 181 6.78 18.65 0.54
C VAL A 181 7.70 19.71 1.11
N ARG A 182 8.75 20.12 0.38
CA ARG A 182 9.66 21.19 0.80
C ARG A 182 8.98 22.55 0.96
N ALA A 183 7.84 22.76 0.29
CA ALA A 183 7.07 24.01 0.35
C ALA A 183 6.00 24.01 1.45
N VAL A 184 5.83 22.93 2.21
CA VAL A 184 4.83 22.83 3.29
C VAL A 184 5.10 23.85 4.40
N THR A 185 4.06 24.57 4.83
CA THR A 185 4.12 25.58 5.88
C THR A 185 3.22 25.22 7.06
N PRO A 186 3.41 25.81 8.27
CA PRO A 186 2.50 25.60 9.40
C PRO A 186 1.03 25.88 9.07
N GLU A 187 0.79 26.90 8.25
CA GLU A 187 -0.54 27.32 7.83
C GLU A 187 -1.17 26.31 6.85
N SER A 188 -0.42 25.89 5.81
CA SER A 188 -0.92 24.93 4.83
C SER A 188 -1.19 23.57 5.48
N MET A 189 -0.29 23.11 6.34
CA MET A 189 -0.43 21.84 7.04
C MET A 189 -1.59 21.83 8.05
N PHE A 190 -1.78 22.91 8.81
CA PHE A 190 -2.91 23.02 9.75
C PHE A 190 -4.26 23.04 9.00
N LYS A 191 -4.31 23.72 7.84
CA LYS A 191 -5.48 23.69 6.94
C LYS A 191 -5.73 22.27 6.42
N ALA A 192 -4.68 21.59 5.94
CA ALA A 192 -4.78 20.21 5.44
C ALA A 192 -5.23 19.24 6.53
N TRP A 193 -4.73 19.34 7.75
CA TRP A 193 -5.21 18.54 8.88
C TRP A 193 -6.71 18.73 9.15
N LYS A 194 -7.22 19.97 9.16
CA LYS A 194 -8.66 20.23 9.32
C LYS A 194 -9.46 19.63 8.18
N GLN A 195 -8.97 19.75 6.95
CA GLN A 195 -9.62 19.18 5.79
C GLN A 195 -9.63 17.65 5.85
N LEU A 196 -8.51 17.02 6.24
CA LEU A 196 -8.38 15.59 6.45
C LEU A 196 -9.46 15.08 7.43
N LEU A 197 -9.63 15.74 8.58
CA LEU A 197 -10.64 15.34 9.57
C LEU A 197 -12.07 15.50 9.04
N ARG A 198 -12.32 16.47 8.18
CA ARG A 198 -13.65 16.75 7.62
C ARG A 198 -14.00 15.83 6.45
N GLU A 199 -13.04 15.57 5.57
CA GLU A 199 -13.30 14.99 4.24
C GLU A 199 -12.79 13.57 4.05
N ALA A 200 -11.94 13.05 4.94
CA ALA A 200 -11.46 11.69 4.79
C ALA A 200 -12.56 10.63 4.94
N THR A 201 -12.52 9.61 4.10
CA THR A 201 -13.18 8.34 4.44
C THR A 201 -12.38 7.67 5.55
N VAL A 202 -13.05 7.30 6.64
CA VAL A 202 -12.40 6.78 7.85
C VAL A 202 -12.72 5.32 8.05
N SER A 203 -11.70 4.50 8.30
CA SER A 203 -11.85 3.13 8.76
C SER A 203 -11.03 2.94 10.02
N VAL A 204 -11.67 2.52 11.09
CA VAL A 204 -10.97 2.07 12.30
C VAL A 204 -10.93 0.56 12.27
N GLN A 205 -9.78 -0.02 12.53
CA GLN A 205 -9.62 -1.47 12.62
C GLN A 205 -9.15 -1.85 14.03
N VAL A 206 -9.75 -2.87 14.61
CA VAL A 206 -9.35 -3.44 15.89
C VAL A 206 -9.19 -4.94 15.71
N ILE A 207 -7.95 -5.41 15.82
CA ILE A 207 -7.60 -6.81 15.58
C ILE A 207 -6.92 -7.38 16.81
N GLY A 208 -7.56 -8.34 17.45
CA GLY A 208 -7.06 -8.95 18.69
C GLY A 208 -8.15 -9.61 19.51
N ASN A 209 -7.76 -10.14 20.67
CA ASN A 209 -8.69 -10.68 21.67
C ASN A 209 -8.98 -9.60 22.72
N VAL A 210 -9.97 -8.76 22.43
CA VAL A 210 -10.37 -7.62 23.27
C VAL A 210 -11.87 -7.61 23.50
N ASP A 211 -12.31 -6.85 24.52
CA ASP A 211 -13.71 -6.43 24.61
C ASP A 211 -13.91 -5.23 23.67
N PHE A 212 -14.69 -5.42 22.61
CA PHE A 212 -14.91 -4.38 21.59
C PHE A 212 -15.87 -3.26 22.06
N ALA A 213 -16.76 -3.55 22.99
CA ALA A 213 -17.79 -2.59 23.38
C ALA A 213 -17.26 -1.27 23.98
N PRO A 214 -16.24 -1.24 24.85
CA PRO A 214 -15.64 0.03 25.30
C PRO A 214 -15.00 0.83 24.17
N LEU A 215 -14.37 0.15 23.19
CA LEU A 215 -13.72 0.77 22.05
C LEU A 215 -14.75 1.42 21.11
N GLU A 216 -15.81 0.69 20.78
CA GLU A 216 -16.91 1.19 19.97
C GLU A 216 -17.60 2.41 20.60
N ASN A 217 -17.89 2.35 21.91
CA ASN A 217 -18.45 3.48 22.66
C ASN A 217 -17.53 4.71 22.66
N MET A 218 -16.20 4.50 22.73
CA MET A 218 -15.22 5.60 22.66
C MET A 218 -15.20 6.22 21.27
N LEU A 219 -15.26 5.41 20.21
CA LEU A 219 -15.32 5.89 18.84
C LEU A 219 -16.59 6.70 18.59
N HIS A 220 -17.75 6.22 18.99
CA HIS A 220 -19.00 6.96 18.88
C HIS A 220 -18.88 8.35 19.52
N LYS A 221 -18.38 8.43 20.76
CA LYS A 221 -18.21 9.71 21.46
C LYS A 221 -17.21 10.64 20.77
N ALA A 222 -16.06 10.11 20.31
CA ALA A 222 -15.08 10.92 19.62
C ALA A 222 -15.63 11.50 18.32
N LEU A 223 -16.49 10.77 17.64
CA LEU A 223 -17.11 11.18 16.39
C LEU A 223 -18.31 12.11 16.58
N GLU A 224 -19.11 11.91 17.62
CA GLU A 224 -20.18 12.88 17.99
C GLU A 224 -19.60 14.27 18.24
N MET A 225 -18.41 14.35 18.83
CA MET A 225 -17.68 15.63 19.02
C MET A 225 -17.23 16.25 17.69
N GLN A 226 -17.08 15.47 16.62
CA GLN A 226 -16.66 15.91 15.29
C GLN A 226 -17.86 16.06 14.31
N ASN A 227 -19.05 15.61 14.69
CA ASN A 227 -20.21 15.36 13.80
C ASN A 227 -20.89 16.61 13.20
N GLY A 228 -20.41 17.83 13.50
CA GLY A 228 -21.05 19.05 12.94
C GLY A 228 -20.72 19.33 11.47
N ASP A 229 -19.53 18.92 10.97
CA ASP A 229 -18.96 19.43 9.73
C ASP A 229 -18.34 18.36 8.80
N ARG A 230 -18.61 17.08 9.00
CA ARG A 230 -18.06 16.06 8.09
C ARG A 230 -18.74 16.09 6.73
N ALA A 231 -17.92 16.14 5.66
CA ALA A 231 -18.32 16.08 4.26
C ALA A 231 -17.31 15.21 3.49
N PRO A 232 -17.38 13.87 3.63
CA PRO A 232 -16.40 12.97 3.06
C PRO A 232 -16.28 13.12 1.53
N ALA A 233 -15.07 13.34 1.06
CA ALA A 233 -14.77 13.48 -0.35
C ALA A 233 -15.03 12.16 -1.11
N GLU A 234 -15.43 12.28 -2.38
CA GLU A 234 -15.54 11.13 -3.26
C GLU A 234 -14.22 10.87 -3.97
N ILE A 235 -13.83 9.61 -4.04
CA ILE A 235 -12.64 9.17 -4.78
C ILE A 235 -13.12 8.57 -6.10
N HIS A 236 -12.82 9.27 -7.18
CA HIS A 236 -13.18 8.83 -8.53
C HIS A 236 -12.03 8.02 -9.12
N THR A 237 -12.21 6.70 -9.21
CA THR A 237 -11.23 5.83 -9.84
C THR A 237 -11.26 5.99 -11.35
N VAL A 238 -10.14 6.41 -11.92
CA VAL A 238 -9.92 6.40 -13.38
C VAL A 238 -9.49 4.99 -13.78
N PHE A 239 -10.28 4.33 -14.58
CA PHE A 239 -10.00 2.99 -15.07
C PHE A 239 -9.76 3.01 -16.57
N VAL A 240 -8.56 2.60 -16.99
CA VAL A 240 -8.19 2.41 -18.38
C VAL A 240 -8.22 0.91 -18.67
N GLU A 241 -9.16 0.48 -19.50
CA GLU A 241 -9.41 -0.93 -19.81
C GLU A 241 -8.26 -1.55 -20.60
N ALA A 242 -7.78 -0.83 -21.62
CA ALA A 242 -6.70 -1.27 -22.49
C ALA A 242 -5.89 -0.08 -22.98
N ALA A 243 -4.63 -0.30 -23.28
CA ALA A 243 -3.81 0.70 -23.97
C ALA A 243 -4.15 0.74 -25.47
N GLU A 244 -4.25 1.93 -26.05
CA GLU A 244 -4.43 2.10 -27.49
C GLU A 244 -3.12 1.83 -28.23
N ASP A 245 -2.01 2.42 -27.74
CA ASP A 245 -0.67 2.26 -28.29
C ASP A 245 0.34 1.96 -27.16
N VAL A 246 1.50 1.38 -27.53
CA VAL A 246 2.59 1.13 -26.57
C VAL A 246 3.52 2.32 -26.54
N THR A 247 3.70 2.90 -25.36
CA THR A 247 4.66 3.98 -25.11
C THR A 247 6.02 3.38 -24.74
N GLU A 248 7.05 3.67 -25.51
CA GLU A 248 8.43 3.25 -25.18
C GLU A 248 9.29 4.45 -24.82
N VAL A 249 9.88 4.44 -23.61
CA VAL A 249 10.73 5.52 -23.12
C VAL A 249 12.04 4.95 -22.61
N THR A 250 13.14 5.62 -22.97
CA THR A 250 14.46 5.33 -22.43
C THR A 250 15.04 6.59 -21.81
N GLU A 251 15.40 6.51 -20.54
CA GLU A 251 16.14 7.54 -19.81
C GLU A 251 17.57 7.04 -19.51
N GLU A 252 18.58 7.90 -19.70
CA GLU A 252 19.95 7.55 -19.39
C GLU A 252 20.36 8.11 -18.03
N MET A 253 20.95 7.27 -17.20
CA MET A 253 21.43 7.65 -15.87
C MET A 253 22.73 6.92 -15.55
N ASP A 254 23.54 7.48 -14.66
CA ASP A 254 24.76 6.82 -14.17
C ASP A 254 24.39 5.65 -13.24
N VAL A 255 24.15 4.49 -13.83
CA VAL A 255 23.80 3.26 -13.12
C VAL A 255 24.60 2.08 -13.65
N ASN A 256 25.04 1.22 -12.74
CA ASN A 256 25.80 0.01 -13.10
C ASN A 256 24.93 -1.06 -13.78
N GLN A 257 23.62 -1.00 -13.57
CA GLN A 257 22.67 -1.98 -14.07
C GLN A 257 21.42 -1.28 -14.56
N SER A 258 21.06 -1.48 -15.82
CA SER A 258 19.83 -0.98 -16.40
C SER A 258 18.60 -1.60 -15.75
N LYS A 259 17.49 -0.84 -15.69
CA LYS A 259 16.20 -1.31 -15.17
C LYS A 259 15.18 -1.26 -16.31
N LEU A 260 14.65 -2.42 -16.65
CA LEU A 260 13.57 -2.57 -17.62
C LEU A 260 12.25 -2.77 -16.86
N VAL A 261 11.29 -1.91 -17.12
CA VAL A 261 9.96 -1.98 -16.53
C VAL A 261 8.91 -2.02 -17.63
N LEU A 262 7.95 -2.92 -17.52
CA LEU A 262 6.81 -3.01 -18.42
C LEU A 262 5.52 -2.82 -17.62
N GLY A 263 4.66 -1.93 -18.07
CA GLY A 263 3.32 -1.71 -17.54
C GLY A 263 2.27 -2.33 -18.46
N PHE A 264 1.33 -3.06 -17.87
CA PHE A 264 0.21 -3.69 -18.56
C PHE A 264 -1.11 -3.23 -17.95
N ARG A 265 -2.12 -2.94 -18.79
CA ARG A 265 -3.52 -2.82 -18.36
C ARG A 265 -4.12 -4.20 -18.26
N THR A 266 -4.94 -4.45 -17.23
CA THR A 266 -5.53 -5.79 -17.00
C THR A 266 -6.88 -5.98 -17.67
N GLY A 267 -7.56 -4.88 -18.03
CA GLY A 267 -8.96 -4.91 -18.45
C GLY A 267 -9.93 -5.30 -17.33
N MET A 268 -9.47 -5.35 -16.07
CA MET A 268 -10.27 -5.77 -14.92
C MET A 268 -10.17 -4.77 -13.78
N ARG A 269 -11.30 -4.48 -13.16
CA ARG A 269 -11.40 -3.69 -11.93
C ARG A 269 -11.21 -4.59 -10.71
N ASP A 270 -10.91 -3.97 -9.57
CA ASP A 270 -10.90 -4.70 -8.30
C ASP A 270 -12.27 -5.39 -8.09
N ARG A 271 -12.23 -6.68 -7.75
CA ARG A 271 -13.39 -7.55 -7.49
C ARG A 271 -14.28 -7.92 -8.68
N ASP A 272 -13.87 -7.65 -9.89
CA ASP A 272 -14.49 -8.31 -11.04
C ASP A 272 -14.37 -9.84 -10.90
N ASP A 273 -15.25 -10.59 -11.54
CA ASP A 273 -15.28 -12.08 -11.49
C ASP A 273 -13.92 -12.73 -11.84
N GLY A 274 -13.06 -12.01 -12.56
CA GLY A 274 -11.71 -12.44 -12.93
C GLY A 274 -10.60 -12.16 -11.92
N TYR A 275 -10.87 -11.51 -10.79
CA TYR A 275 -9.83 -11.04 -9.84
C TYR A 275 -8.90 -12.16 -9.36
N PHE A 276 -9.46 -13.28 -8.88
CA PHE A 276 -8.64 -14.41 -8.41
C PHE A 276 -7.79 -15.04 -9.52
N ALA A 277 -8.35 -15.10 -10.72
CA ALA A 277 -7.63 -15.58 -11.90
C ALA A 277 -6.49 -14.65 -12.28
N MET A 278 -6.69 -13.33 -12.28
CA MET A 278 -5.65 -12.33 -12.54
C MET A 278 -4.56 -12.39 -11.46
N ARG A 279 -4.93 -12.54 -10.20
CA ARG A 279 -3.98 -12.69 -9.09
C ARG A 279 -3.10 -13.91 -9.27
N LEU A 280 -3.70 -15.08 -9.56
CA LEU A 280 -2.96 -16.32 -9.78
C LEU A 280 -2.13 -16.26 -11.08
N MET A 281 -2.67 -15.67 -12.14
CA MET A 281 -1.97 -15.45 -13.41
C MET A 281 -0.71 -14.60 -13.19
N THR A 282 -0.83 -13.48 -12.46
CA THR A 282 0.32 -12.61 -12.19
C THR A 282 1.40 -13.31 -11.35
N ASP A 283 0.99 -14.13 -10.38
CA ASP A 283 1.92 -14.90 -9.56
C ASP A 283 2.65 -15.97 -10.38
N LEU A 284 1.92 -16.75 -11.17
CA LEU A 284 2.49 -17.75 -12.09
C LEU A 284 3.42 -17.08 -13.12
N PHE A 285 3.07 -15.91 -13.60
CA PHE A 285 3.89 -15.14 -14.54
C PHE A 285 5.21 -14.68 -13.90
N GLY A 286 5.15 -14.01 -12.71
CA GLY A 286 6.33 -13.40 -12.13
C GLY A 286 6.33 -13.21 -10.59
N GLY A 287 5.55 -14.02 -9.84
CA GLY A 287 5.37 -13.82 -8.40
C GLY A 287 6.51 -14.36 -7.53
N GLY A 288 7.21 -15.40 -7.95
CA GLY A 288 8.23 -16.04 -7.12
C GLY A 288 9.29 -16.81 -7.89
N PRO A 289 10.20 -17.53 -7.21
CA PRO A 289 11.26 -18.31 -7.85
C PRO A 289 10.76 -19.45 -8.76
N TYR A 290 9.55 -19.90 -8.56
CA TYR A 290 8.86 -20.91 -9.37
C TYR A 290 8.18 -20.32 -10.61
N SER A 291 8.11 -18.99 -10.72
CA SER A 291 7.39 -18.29 -11.78
C SER A 291 8.11 -18.37 -13.13
N ARG A 292 7.34 -18.18 -14.20
CA ARG A 292 7.86 -18.28 -15.56
C ARG A 292 8.93 -17.24 -15.87
N LEU A 293 8.74 -15.99 -15.45
CA LEU A 293 9.76 -14.93 -15.65
C LEU A 293 11.06 -15.25 -14.93
N PHE A 294 10.98 -15.73 -13.68
CA PHE A 294 12.16 -16.13 -12.94
C PHE A 294 12.87 -17.30 -13.63
N MET A 295 12.17 -18.38 -13.94
CA MET A 295 12.75 -19.59 -14.51
C MET A 295 13.29 -19.40 -15.93
N HIS A 296 12.62 -18.62 -16.77
CA HIS A 296 12.97 -18.51 -18.19
C HIS A 296 13.87 -17.29 -18.49
N VAL A 297 13.62 -16.15 -17.88
CA VAL A 297 14.40 -14.93 -18.17
C VAL A 297 15.69 -14.90 -17.33
N ARG A 298 15.59 -15.25 -16.04
CA ARG A 298 16.72 -15.23 -15.12
C ARG A 298 17.54 -16.52 -15.17
N GLU A 299 16.94 -17.66 -14.82
CA GLU A 299 17.70 -18.92 -14.63
C GLU A 299 18.14 -19.51 -15.97
N LYS A 300 17.24 -19.68 -16.93
CA LYS A 300 17.54 -20.38 -18.19
C LYS A 300 18.37 -19.55 -19.17
N LEU A 301 18.06 -18.27 -19.32
CA LEU A 301 18.70 -17.40 -20.30
C LEU A 301 19.72 -16.43 -19.69
N SER A 302 19.75 -16.30 -18.36
CA SER A 302 20.66 -15.41 -17.63
C SER A 302 20.64 -13.95 -18.15
N LEU A 303 19.46 -13.49 -18.61
CA LEU A 303 19.30 -12.13 -19.18
C LEU A 303 19.19 -11.04 -18.13
N CYS A 304 18.90 -11.44 -16.88
CA CYS A 304 18.64 -10.48 -15.80
C CYS A 304 19.06 -11.05 -14.44
N TYR A 305 19.21 -10.15 -13.46
CA TYR A 305 19.49 -10.50 -12.07
C TYR A 305 18.21 -10.79 -11.29
N TYR A 306 17.11 -10.14 -11.67
CA TYR A 306 15.76 -10.39 -11.17
C TYR A 306 14.76 -10.09 -12.28
N CYS A 307 13.66 -10.80 -12.27
CA CYS A 307 12.49 -10.51 -13.10
C CYS A 307 11.24 -10.90 -12.30
N SER A 308 10.35 -9.96 -12.06
CA SER A 308 9.15 -10.18 -11.26
C SER A 308 7.96 -9.39 -11.78
N ALA A 309 6.75 -9.91 -11.54
CA ALA A 309 5.49 -9.25 -11.86
C ALA A 309 4.69 -8.96 -10.59
N ARG A 310 3.99 -7.82 -10.54
CA ARG A 310 3.10 -7.44 -9.46
C ARG A 310 1.80 -6.86 -9.99
N LEU A 311 0.70 -7.25 -9.40
CA LEU A 311 -0.64 -6.72 -9.65
C LEU A 311 -0.93 -5.57 -8.66
N ASP A 312 -1.25 -4.38 -9.19
CA ASP A 312 -2.01 -3.38 -8.45
C ASP A 312 -3.50 -3.55 -8.78
N ARG A 313 -4.23 -4.15 -7.86
CA ARG A 313 -5.64 -4.49 -8.05
C ARG A 313 -6.55 -3.25 -8.08
N ASN A 314 -6.21 -2.22 -7.28
CA ASN A 314 -7.03 -1.02 -7.18
C ASN A 314 -6.96 -0.17 -8.45
N LYS A 315 -5.83 -0.29 -9.17
CA LYS A 315 -5.61 0.41 -10.45
C LYS A 315 -5.88 -0.47 -11.67
N GLY A 316 -5.92 -1.78 -11.52
CA GLY A 316 -6.08 -2.71 -12.63
C GLY A 316 -4.86 -2.76 -13.55
N ILE A 317 -3.66 -2.76 -12.98
CA ILE A 317 -2.40 -2.82 -13.72
C ILE A 317 -1.48 -3.93 -13.23
N VAL A 318 -0.69 -4.49 -14.15
CA VAL A 318 0.42 -5.40 -13.82
C VAL A 318 1.73 -4.74 -14.22
N MET A 319 2.66 -4.66 -13.27
CA MET A 319 4.01 -4.13 -13.48
C MET A 319 5.01 -5.27 -13.49
N VAL A 320 5.80 -5.39 -14.56
CA VAL A 320 6.95 -6.30 -14.67
C VAL A 320 8.22 -5.49 -14.50
N GLN A 321 9.10 -5.91 -13.59
CA GLN A 321 10.38 -5.27 -13.31
C GLN A 321 11.52 -6.24 -13.55
N SER A 322 12.58 -5.77 -14.20
CA SER A 322 13.79 -6.58 -14.45
C SER A 322 15.06 -5.73 -14.35
N GLY A 323 16.09 -6.27 -13.70
CA GLY A 323 17.44 -5.68 -13.68
C GLY A 323 18.31 -6.37 -14.71
N ILE A 324 18.71 -5.66 -15.77
CA ILE A 324 19.38 -6.22 -16.94
C ILE A 324 20.71 -5.50 -17.23
N GLU A 325 21.59 -6.12 -18.01
CA GLU A 325 22.62 -5.38 -18.75
C GLU A 325 22.00 -4.67 -19.95
N ARG A 326 22.47 -3.46 -20.30
CA ARG A 326 21.90 -2.65 -21.40
C ARG A 326 21.79 -3.44 -22.71
N LYS A 327 22.84 -4.19 -23.06
CA LYS A 327 22.88 -5.03 -24.29
C LYS A 327 21.80 -6.13 -24.32
N ASN A 328 21.26 -6.52 -23.17
CA ASN A 328 20.23 -7.58 -23.06
C ASN A 328 18.80 -7.04 -23.16
N LYS A 329 18.57 -5.72 -23.38
CA LYS A 329 17.24 -5.10 -23.41
C LYS A 329 16.29 -5.87 -24.33
N ASP A 330 16.66 -5.99 -25.62
CA ASP A 330 15.76 -6.55 -26.63
C ASP A 330 15.49 -8.04 -26.42
N ALA A 331 16.52 -8.78 -25.99
CA ALA A 331 16.39 -10.19 -25.65
C ALA A 331 15.48 -10.41 -24.44
N ALA A 332 15.64 -9.61 -23.36
CA ALA A 332 14.81 -9.68 -22.16
C ALA A 332 13.35 -9.27 -22.47
N LEU A 333 13.13 -8.17 -23.18
CA LEU A 333 11.81 -7.71 -23.62
C LEU A 333 11.10 -8.78 -24.47
N SER A 334 11.81 -9.36 -25.45
CA SER A 334 11.30 -10.41 -26.31
C SER A 334 10.89 -11.66 -25.51
N GLU A 335 11.76 -12.09 -24.56
CA GLU A 335 11.46 -13.28 -23.76
C GLU A 335 10.31 -13.02 -22.77
N ILE A 336 10.21 -11.84 -22.14
CA ILE A 336 9.07 -11.48 -21.28
C ILE A 336 7.76 -11.54 -22.09
N LYS A 337 7.71 -10.93 -23.30
CA LYS A 337 6.54 -10.99 -24.20
C LYS A 337 6.22 -12.43 -24.61
N LYS A 338 7.23 -13.24 -24.88
CA LYS A 338 7.05 -14.66 -25.22
C LYS A 338 6.48 -15.47 -24.06
N GLN A 339 6.95 -15.24 -22.82
CA GLN A 339 6.41 -15.92 -21.65
C GLN A 339 4.94 -15.52 -21.39
N LEU A 340 4.56 -14.26 -21.63
CA LEU A 340 3.16 -13.88 -21.61
C LEU A 340 2.36 -14.64 -22.69
N LYS A 341 2.91 -14.79 -23.90
CA LYS A 341 2.24 -15.54 -24.97
C LYS A 341 2.05 -17.02 -24.62
N VAL A 342 3.02 -17.63 -23.95
CA VAL A 342 2.90 -19.00 -23.40
C VAL A 342 1.73 -19.08 -22.41
N MET A 343 1.58 -18.09 -21.53
CA MET A 343 0.44 -18.00 -20.61
C MET A 343 -0.89 -17.87 -21.35
N GLN A 344 -0.95 -17.01 -22.37
CA GLN A 344 -2.14 -16.80 -23.21
C GLN A 344 -2.56 -18.05 -23.99
N ASN A 345 -1.61 -18.90 -24.36
CA ASN A 345 -1.86 -20.16 -25.06
C ASN A 345 -2.18 -21.32 -24.10
N GLY A 346 -1.99 -21.16 -22.79
CA GLY A 346 -2.15 -22.21 -21.80
C GLY A 346 -1.03 -23.27 -21.83
N GLU A 347 0.17 -22.88 -22.30
CA GLU A 347 1.32 -23.80 -22.46
C GLU A 347 2.20 -23.90 -21.18
N PHE A 348 1.72 -23.43 -20.02
CA PHE A 348 2.34 -23.65 -18.71
C PHE A 348 2.00 -25.05 -18.17
N THR A 349 2.86 -25.62 -17.34
CA THR A 349 2.67 -26.99 -16.82
C THR A 349 1.69 -27.05 -15.64
N ASP A 350 1.22 -28.23 -15.30
CA ASP A 350 0.36 -28.46 -14.13
C ASP A 350 1.14 -28.23 -12.84
N GLU A 351 2.43 -28.53 -12.83
CA GLU A 351 3.33 -28.29 -11.70
C GLU A 351 3.52 -26.80 -11.44
N GLU A 352 3.75 -25.99 -12.49
CA GLU A 352 3.87 -24.53 -12.38
C GLU A 352 2.57 -23.92 -11.83
N PHE A 353 1.42 -24.35 -12.36
CA PHE A 353 0.11 -23.91 -11.91
C PHE A 353 -0.16 -24.27 -10.45
N ALA A 354 0.12 -25.53 -10.07
CA ALA A 354 -0.08 -26.00 -8.71
C ALA A 354 0.84 -25.31 -7.70
N ALA A 355 2.11 -25.10 -8.07
CA ALA A 355 3.10 -24.42 -7.22
C ALA A 355 2.69 -22.97 -6.92
N SER A 356 2.28 -22.21 -7.94
CA SER A 356 1.79 -20.84 -7.78
C SER A 356 0.54 -20.78 -6.91
N LYS A 357 -0.43 -21.66 -7.17
CA LYS A 357 -1.67 -21.73 -6.37
C LYS A 357 -1.37 -22.06 -4.90
N ALA A 358 -0.50 -23.02 -4.63
CA ALA A 358 -0.11 -23.38 -3.28
C ALA A 358 0.59 -22.24 -2.56
N ALA A 359 1.58 -21.60 -3.20
CA ALA A 359 2.33 -20.50 -2.62
C ALA A 359 1.44 -19.30 -2.25
N LEU A 360 0.51 -18.92 -3.12
CA LEU A 360 -0.46 -17.85 -2.82
C LEU A 360 -1.40 -18.23 -1.68
N CYS A 361 -1.94 -19.46 -1.69
CA CYS A 361 -2.82 -19.92 -0.62
C CYS A 361 -2.10 -19.93 0.74
N ASP A 362 -0.84 -20.35 0.76
CA ASP A 362 -0.04 -20.39 1.99
C ASP A 362 0.30 -18.98 2.49
N ALA A 363 0.59 -18.04 1.57
CA ALA A 363 0.79 -16.64 1.92
C ALA A 363 -0.46 -16.03 2.59
N PHE A 364 -1.67 -16.31 2.07
CA PHE A 364 -2.91 -15.82 2.68
C PHE A 364 -3.21 -16.51 4.03
N ARG A 365 -2.92 -17.80 4.18
CA ARG A 365 -3.08 -18.51 5.46
C ARG A 365 -2.17 -17.93 6.54
N GLY A 366 -0.95 -17.52 6.19
CA GLY A 366 0.01 -16.91 7.10
C GLY A 366 -0.34 -15.49 7.58
N LEU A 367 -1.29 -14.80 6.92
CA LEU A 367 -1.69 -13.44 7.33
C LEU A 367 -2.28 -13.38 8.75
N GLY A 368 -2.90 -14.46 9.20
CA GLY A 368 -3.47 -14.56 10.55
C GLY A 368 -2.46 -14.79 11.68
N ASP A 369 -1.17 -14.92 11.38
CA ASP A 369 -0.13 -15.18 12.38
C ASP A 369 0.17 -13.93 13.23
N THR A 370 -0.12 -12.73 12.72
CA THR A 370 0.04 -11.47 13.45
C THR A 370 -1.17 -10.54 13.25
N PRO A 371 -1.55 -9.75 14.28
CA PRO A 371 -2.64 -8.77 14.12
C PRO A 371 -2.28 -7.69 13.08
N GLU A 372 -1.01 -7.30 13.02
CA GLU A 372 -0.51 -6.31 12.06
C GLU A 372 -0.61 -6.80 10.62
N GLY A 373 -0.36 -8.09 10.37
CA GLY A 373 -0.53 -8.71 9.05
C GLY A 373 -1.97 -8.62 8.56
N LEU A 374 -2.94 -8.92 9.43
CA LEU A 374 -4.37 -8.77 9.14
C LEU A 374 -4.75 -7.30 8.98
N ASP A 375 -4.22 -6.40 9.81
CA ASP A 375 -4.49 -4.97 9.74
C ASP A 375 -4.06 -4.38 8.39
N VAL A 376 -2.83 -4.64 7.97
CA VAL A 376 -2.31 -4.22 6.66
C VAL A 376 -3.12 -4.83 5.52
N TYR A 377 -3.53 -6.10 5.65
CA TYR A 377 -4.33 -6.77 4.64
C TYR A 377 -5.70 -6.12 4.45
N PHE A 378 -6.45 -5.89 5.53
CA PHE A 378 -7.77 -5.27 5.46
C PHE A 378 -7.71 -3.78 5.10
N ALA A 379 -6.59 -3.12 5.39
CA ALA A 379 -6.35 -1.74 5.02
C ALA A 379 -6.28 -1.49 3.50
N GLN A 380 -6.15 -2.53 2.67
CA GLN A 380 -6.00 -2.39 1.20
C GLN A 380 -7.32 -2.24 0.45
N SER A 381 -8.46 -2.19 1.12
CA SER A 381 -9.77 -2.06 0.49
C SER A 381 -10.22 -0.60 0.44
N LEU A 382 -10.47 -0.06 -0.76
CA LEU A 382 -10.98 1.30 -0.97
C LEU A 382 -12.43 1.47 -0.51
N ASP A 383 -13.28 0.54 -0.89
CA ASP A 383 -14.74 0.60 -0.68
C ASP A 383 -15.21 -0.05 0.62
N GLY A 384 -14.26 -0.56 1.39
CA GLY A 384 -14.55 -1.15 2.67
C GLY A 384 -15.16 -2.53 2.65
N ALA A 385 -15.39 -3.14 1.51
CA ALA A 385 -15.83 -4.52 1.49
C ALA A 385 -14.72 -5.44 2.01
N VAL A 386 -15.11 -6.40 2.82
CA VAL A 386 -14.20 -7.31 3.49
C VAL A 386 -14.16 -8.62 2.72
N CYS A 387 -12.96 -8.97 2.24
CA CYS A 387 -12.63 -10.30 1.74
C CYS A 387 -11.67 -10.93 2.75
N THR A 388 -12.03 -12.04 3.36
CA THR A 388 -11.18 -12.68 4.35
C THR A 388 -9.99 -13.41 3.68
N PRO A 389 -8.90 -13.71 4.43
CA PRO A 389 -7.87 -14.59 3.91
C PRO A 389 -8.41 -15.97 3.46
N GLU A 390 -9.43 -16.47 4.14
CA GLU A 390 -10.12 -17.72 3.80
C GLU A 390 -10.89 -17.59 2.47
N ASP A 391 -11.57 -16.45 2.24
CA ASP A 391 -12.24 -16.18 0.96
C ASP A 391 -11.22 -16.12 -0.19
N MET A 392 -10.05 -15.51 0.07
CA MET A 392 -8.94 -15.50 -0.89
C MET A 392 -8.46 -16.92 -1.22
N VAL A 393 -8.26 -17.76 -0.21
CA VAL A 393 -7.85 -19.16 -0.41
C VAL A 393 -8.93 -19.94 -1.15
N ALA A 394 -10.21 -19.76 -0.82
CA ALA A 394 -11.32 -20.41 -1.50
C ALA A 394 -11.40 -19.96 -2.96
N GLY A 395 -11.36 -18.67 -3.22
CA GLY A 395 -11.39 -18.11 -4.58
C GLY A 395 -10.21 -18.59 -5.43
N LEU A 396 -8.97 -18.54 -4.90
CA LEU A 396 -7.78 -19.03 -5.59
C LEU A 396 -7.85 -20.54 -5.86
N THR A 397 -8.39 -21.32 -4.92
CA THR A 397 -8.54 -22.77 -5.09
C THR A 397 -9.49 -23.11 -6.23
N ALA A 398 -10.55 -22.31 -6.40
CA ALA A 398 -11.56 -22.51 -7.46
C ALA A 398 -11.06 -22.12 -8.86
N VAL A 399 -9.99 -21.32 -8.99
CA VAL A 399 -9.45 -20.88 -10.29
C VAL A 399 -9.00 -22.07 -11.12
N THR A 400 -9.45 -22.13 -12.38
CA THR A 400 -9.05 -23.12 -13.38
C THR A 400 -7.91 -22.62 -14.27
N ARG A 401 -7.34 -23.52 -15.08
CA ARG A 401 -6.32 -23.14 -16.09
C ARG A 401 -6.90 -22.18 -17.13
N GLU A 402 -8.13 -22.45 -17.55
CA GLU A 402 -8.87 -21.64 -18.53
C GLU A 402 -9.10 -20.23 -18.02
N ASP A 403 -9.31 -20.05 -16.70
CA ASP A 403 -9.44 -18.74 -16.08
C ASP A 403 -8.12 -17.97 -16.13
N VAL A 404 -6.99 -18.63 -15.82
CA VAL A 404 -5.64 -18.04 -15.93
C VAL A 404 -5.34 -17.65 -17.38
N VAL A 405 -5.68 -18.48 -18.36
CA VAL A 405 -5.50 -18.17 -19.79
C VAL A 405 -6.33 -16.95 -20.19
N ARG A 406 -7.57 -16.86 -19.70
CA ARG A 406 -8.47 -15.74 -19.96
C ARG A 406 -7.91 -14.44 -19.36
N ALA A 407 -7.41 -14.48 -18.12
CA ALA A 407 -6.75 -13.37 -17.45
C ALA A 407 -5.45 -12.95 -18.19
N ALA A 408 -4.65 -13.90 -18.66
CA ALA A 408 -3.45 -13.58 -19.46
C ALA A 408 -3.80 -12.91 -20.80
N LYS A 409 -4.92 -13.28 -21.43
CA LYS A 409 -5.38 -12.69 -22.70
C LYS A 409 -5.93 -11.27 -22.54
N SER A 410 -6.42 -10.88 -21.34
CA SER A 410 -6.89 -9.52 -21.11
C SER A 410 -5.75 -8.51 -20.90
N LEU A 411 -4.53 -8.98 -20.61
CA LEU A 411 -3.39 -8.06 -20.46
C LEU A 411 -3.03 -7.39 -21.79
N THR A 412 -3.01 -6.07 -21.79
CA THR A 412 -2.50 -5.25 -22.89
C THR A 412 -1.26 -4.50 -22.43
N LEU A 413 -0.16 -4.59 -23.21
CA LEU A 413 1.05 -3.83 -22.93
C LEU A 413 0.79 -2.36 -23.21
N ASP A 414 1.08 -1.51 -22.22
CA ASP A 414 0.87 -0.07 -22.28
C ASP A 414 2.23 0.66 -22.39
N THR A 415 3.12 0.41 -21.45
CA THR A 415 4.38 1.16 -21.36
C THR A 415 5.58 0.22 -21.24
N VAL A 416 6.65 0.54 -21.97
CA VAL A 416 7.98 -0.05 -21.81
C VAL A 416 8.95 1.05 -21.43
N TYR A 417 9.49 0.98 -20.24
CA TYR A 417 10.44 1.94 -19.71
C TYR A 417 11.78 1.30 -19.48
N LEU A 418 12.85 1.96 -19.97
CA LEU A 418 14.23 1.56 -19.72
C LEU A 418 14.97 2.70 -19.04
N LEU A 419 15.42 2.47 -17.79
CA LEU A 419 16.49 3.25 -17.20
C LEU A 419 17.82 2.63 -17.64
N ALA A 420 18.49 3.26 -18.61
CA ALA A 420 19.72 2.75 -19.20
C ALA A 420 20.94 3.22 -18.44
N GLY A 421 21.85 2.29 -18.13
CA GLY A 421 23.22 2.63 -17.74
C GLY A 421 24.00 3.25 -18.91
N LYS A 422 25.06 3.98 -18.62
CA LYS A 422 25.99 4.44 -19.65
C LYS A 422 26.50 3.21 -20.43
N GLU A 423 26.67 3.37 -21.74
CA GLU A 423 27.36 2.34 -22.53
C GLU A 423 28.78 2.19 -21.99
N GLU A 424 29.15 0.95 -21.68
CA GLU A 424 30.60 0.67 -21.48
C GLU A 424 31.27 1.06 -22.79
N ALA A 425 32.21 2.02 -22.72
CA ALA A 425 33.05 2.31 -23.86
C ALA A 425 33.67 0.96 -24.28
N GLU A 426 33.37 0.49 -25.49
CA GLU A 426 34.04 -0.67 -26.06
C GLU A 426 35.54 -0.39 -25.94
N ASN A 427 36.18 -1.04 -24.97
CA ASN A 427 37.62 -1.10 -24.92
C ASN A 427 38.07 -1.91 -26.15
N ALA A 428 38.44 -1.16 -27.21
CA ALA A 428 39.02 -1.69 -28.41
C ALA A 428 40.41 -2.29 -28.12
#